data_376625870cc661e3f5718317c85de0d9
#
_entry.id   376625870cc661e3f5718317c85de0d9
#
_cell.length_a   1.000
_cell.length_b   1.000
_cell.length_c   1.000
_cell.angle_alpha   90.00
_cell.angle_beta   90.00
_cell.angle_gamma   90.00
#
_symmetry.space_group_name_H-M   'P 1'
#
loop_
_entity.id
_entity.type
_entity.pdbx_description
1 polymer ?
#
loop_
_entity_poly.entity_id
_entity_poly.type
_entity_poly.pdbx_seq_one_letter_code
_entity_poly.pdbx_strand_id
1 'polypeptide(L)'
;MPDQYPYSSIPPIYRNENPVRVACIQTDVKLKDINFNIKHAKQMIEEAASHGAELMILPELFTTGYTFQNRKEVYSYAETVPEGATCQFLVEQSKLYSAYIVGSMIEREGDDLYNCSILTGPDGFIGKYRKLHLCGDEIYWMEPGNLGIPVFRTKIGRISMLICLDGFYPETYRLCALQKADIICVSTNWSHVKALPAPYKTMGPTLTMANALSNHIFVAAATRIGAEPGLDYPGQSIIAGVNGGPLAGPAPDTETIIYADCNLSDTRK
;
A
#
# COMPACT_ATOMS: atom_id res chain seq x y z
N MET A 1 2.16 10.57 -41.96
CA MET A 1 3.03 11.34 -41.05
C MET A 1 3.24 10.48 -39.80
N PRO A 2 4.38 9.86 -39.65
CA PRO A 2 4.69 9.10 -38.47
C PRO A 2 5.48 9.97 -37.49
N ASP A 3 5.27 9.73 -36.18
CA ASP A 3 6.18 10.02 -35.09
C ASP A 3 6.51 11.48 -34.77
N GLN A 4 5.49 12.23 -34.28
CA GLN A 4 5.75 13.47 -33.54
C GLN A 4 5.25 13.43 -32.09
N TYR A 5 5.37 12.29 -31.38
CA TYR A 5 5.24 12.27 -29.93
C TYR A 5 6.61 12.12 -29.31
N PRO A 6 7.04 13.10 -28.46
CA PRO A 6 8.37 13.09 -27.85
C PRO A 6 8.58 12.01 -26.79
N TYR A 7 7.77 10.94 -26.80
CA TYR A 7 7.79 9.85 -25.83
C TYR A 7 8.64 8.63 -26.24
N SER A 8 9.27 8.67 -27.42
CA SER A 8 10.16 7.58 -27.90
C SER A 8 11.55 7.57 -27.26
N SER A 9 11.89 8.58 -26.44
CA SER A 9 13.23 8.70 -25.85
C SER A 9 13.29 8.39 -24.34
N ILE A 10 12.37 7.59 -23.80
CA ILE A 10 12.56 7.03 -22.46
C ILE A 10 13.66 5.97 -22.57
N PRO A 11 14.78 6.11 -21.82
CA PRO A 11 15.86 5.15 -21.90
C PRO A 11 15.37 3.72 -21.67
N PRO A 12 15.91 2.72 -22.38
CA PRO A 12 15.50 1.31 -22.27
C PRO A 12 15.75 0.68 -20.89
N ILE A 13 16.31 1.42 -19.95
CA ILE A 13 16.72 1.00 -18.61
C ILE A 13 15.54 0.44 -17.75
N TYR A 14 14.28 0.68 -18.14
CA TYR A 14 13.09 0.29 -17.36
C TYR A 14 12.15 -0.67 -18.10
N ARG A 15 12.59 -1.34 -19.13
CA ARG A 15 11.84 -2.45 -19.73
C ARG A 15 12.21 -3.74 -19.01
N ASN A 16 11.64 -3.95 -17.85
CA ASN A 16 11.58 -5.31 -17.32
C ASN A 16 10.55 -6.07 -18.18
N GLU A 17 11.02 -6.91 -19.09
CA GLU A 17 10.15 -7.75 -19.92
C GLU A 17 9.53 -8.90 -19.11
N ASN A 18 10.09 -9.16 -17.93
CA ASN A 18 9.56 -10.16 -17.00
C ASN A 18 8.49 -9.56 -16.10
N PRO A 19 7.39 -10.28 -15.87
CA PRO A 19 6.38 -9.85 -14.93
C PRO A 19 6.97 -9.76 -13.52
N VAL A 20 6.56 -8.75 -12.76
CA VAL A 20 6.88 -8.58 -11.34
C VAL A 20 5.86 -9.35 -10.53
N ARG A 21 6.32 -10.24 -9.65
CA ARG A 21 5.44 -10.94 -8.71
C ARG A 21 5.11 -10.04 -7.54
N VAL A 22 3.86 -9.62 -7.48
CA VAL A 22 3.30 -8.73 -6.45
C VAL A 22 2.55 -9.55 -5.42
N ALA A 23 2.75 -9.25 -4.13
CA ALA A 23 2.05 -9.87 -3.02
C ALA A 23 1.32 -8.81 -2.18
N CYS A 24 0.03 -9.02 -1.92
CA CYS A 24 -0.70 -8.29 -0.88
C CYS A 24 -0.83 -9.19 0.36
N ILE A 25 -0.26 -8.74 1.47
CA ILE A 25 -0.28 -9.45 2.75
C ILE A 25 -1.52 -8.99 3.53
N GLN A 26 -2.46 -9.91 3.73
CA GLN A 26 -3.65 -9.71 4.53
C GLN A 26 -3.48 -10.40 5.88
N THR A 27 -3.42 -9.63 6.95
CA THR A 27 -3.10 -10.14 8.29
C THR A 27 -4.01 -9.55 9.36
N ASP A 28 -4.13 -10.21 10.51
CA ASP A 28 -4.76 -9.69 11.72
C ASP A 28 -3.73 -8.88 12.52
N VAL A 29 -3.95 -7.59 12.61
CA VAL A 29 -3.08 -6.67 13.37
C VAL A 29 -3.60 -6.58 14.82
N LYS A 30 -2.77 -6.92 15.80
CA LYS A 30 -3.12 -6.78 17.22
C LYS A 30 -2.97 -5.33 17.65
N LEU A 31 -4.08 -4.74 18.09
CA LEU A 31 -4.12 -3.34 18.50
C LEU A 31 -3.05 -3.04 19.54
N LYS A 32 -2.13 -2.12 19.21
CA LYS A 32 -1.05 -1.60 20.08
C LYS A 32 0.01 -2.63 20.54
N ASP A 33 0.03 -3.82 19.96
CA ASP A 33 1.07 -4.82 20.24
C ASP A 33 2.14 -4.82 19.13
N ILE A 34 3.03 -3.82 19.16
CA ILE A 34 4.08 -3.64 18.15
C ILE A 34 4.96 -4.90 18.04
N ASN A 35 5.32 -5.50 19.17
CA ASN A 35 6.22 -6.65 19.17
C ASN A 35 5.61 -7.85 18.47
N PHE A 36 4.34 -8.14 18.76
CA PHE A 36 3.59 -9.19 18.07
C PHE A 36 3.49 -8.87 16.58
N ASN A 37 3.06 -7.65 16.23
CA ASN A 37 2.79 -7.26 14.85
C ASN A 37 4.04 -7.28 13.97
N ILE A 38 5.19 -6.80 14.48
CA ILE A 38 6.48 -6.88 13.76
C ILE A 38 6.92 -8.34 13.56
N LYS A 39 6.82 -9.16 14.60
CA LYS A 39 7.17 -10.59 14.51
C LYS A 39 6.27 -11.30 13.48
N HIS A 40 4.98 -11.00 13.50
CA HIS A 40 4.02 -11.60 12.60
C HIS A 40 4.23 -11.11 11.15
N ALA A 41 4.41 -9.80 10.95
CA ALA A 41 4.74 -9.24 9.64
C ALA A 41 6.02 -9.86 9.06
N LYS A 42 7.04 -10.11 9.90
CA LYS A 42 8.27 -10.80 9.47
C LYS A 42 7.97 -12.18 8.89
N GLN A 43 7.13 -12.99 9.56
CA GLN A 43 6.75 -14.32 9.08
C GLN A 43 6.01 -14.27 7.75
N MET A 44 5.06 -13.32 7.62
CA MET A 44 4.30 -13.15 6.39
C MET A 44 5.17 -12.64 5.22
N ILE A 45 6.13 -11.75 5.49
CA ILE A 45 7.12 -11.30 4.50
C ILE A 45 8.01 -12.45 4.05
N GLU A 46 8.51 -13.26 4.99
CA GLU A 46 9.30 -14.46 4.69
C GLU A 46 8.53 -15.45 3.82
N GLU A 47 7.25 -15.70 4.14
CA GLU A 47 6.37 -16.53 3.33
C GLU A 47 6.18 -15.95 1.92
N ALA A 48 5.87 -14.64 1.81
CA ALA A 48 5.74 -13.98 0.52
C ALA A 48 7.01 -14.09 -0.33
N ALA A 49 8.18 -13.88 0.29
CA ALA A 49 9.47 -13.99 -0.36
C ALA A 49 9.76 -15.43 -0.84
N SER A 50 9.41 -16.45 -0.02
CA SER A 50 9.58 -17.86 -0.39
C SER A 50 8.75 -18.26 -1.62
N HIS A 51 7.67 -17.52 -1.90
CA HIS A 51 6.85 -17.65 -3.11
C HIS A 51 7.28 -16.73 -4.25
N GLY A 52 8.45 -16.11 -4.12
CA GLY A 52 9.06 -15.31 -5.18
C GLY A 52 8.50 -13.88 -5.32
N ALA A 53 7.84 -13.32 -4.29
CA ALA A 53 7.34 -11.96 -4.34
C ALA A 53 8.51 -10.95 -4.42
N GLU A 54 8.45 -10.07 -5.42
CA GLU A 54 9.41 -8.99 -5.63
C GLU A 54 8.90 -7.64 -5.12
N LEU A 55 7.58 -7.49 -4.98
CA LEU A 55 6.91 -6.34 -4.37
C LEU A 55 5.86 -6.83 -3.39
N MET A 56 5.96 -6.42 -2.13
CA MET A 56 5.09 -6.83 -1.04
C MET A 56 4.41 -5.62 -0.43
N ILE A 57 3.11 -5.70 -0.19
CA ILE A 57 2.33 -4.62 0.40
C ILE A 57 1.73 -5.11 1.72
N LEU A 58 1.94 -4.35 2.80
CA LEU A 58 1.37 -4.56 4.12
C LEU A 58 0.16 -3.65 4.34
N PRO A 59 -0.74 -4.00 5.27
CA PRO A 59 -1.89 -3.17 5.63
C PRO A 59 -1.51 -1.79 6.20
N GLU A 60 -2.50 -0.91 6.28
CA GLU A 60 -2.39 0.39 6.95
C GLU A 60 -2.09 0.21 8.44
N LEU A 61 -1.12 0.98 8.97
CA LEU A 61 -0.70 0.97 10.37
C LEU A 61 -0.46 -0.45 10.90
N PHE A 62 0.25 -1.27 10.11
CA PHE A 62 0.44 -2.71 10.38
C PHE A 62 1.14 -3.01 11.70
N THR A 63 1.84 -2.03 12.29
CA THR A 63 2.56 -2.20 13.57
C THR A 63 1.69 -1.91 14.78
N THR A 64 0.70 -1.03 14.66
CA THR A 64 -0.02 -0.47 15.82
C THR A 64 -1.50 -0.79 15.85
N GLY A 65 -2.12 -1.05 14.67
CA GLY A 65 -3.55 -0.95 14.51
C GLY A 65 -4.01 0.50 14.39
N TYR A 66 -5.32 0.71 14.37
CA TYR A 66 -5.93 1.97 13.91
C TYR A 66 -6.65 2.76 15.00
N THR A 67 -7.19 2.09 16.03
CA THR A 67 -8.03 2.72 17.06
C THR A 67 -7.20 3.30 18.20
N PHE A 68 -7.23 4.63 18.34
CA PHE A 68 -6.59 5.39 19.42
C PHE A 68 -7.62 6.21 20.20
N GLN A 69 -7.28 6.57 21.43
CA GLN A 69 -8.17 7.36 22.30
C GLN A 69 -7.95 8.87 22.17
N ASN A 70 -6.73 9.28 21.85
CA ASN A 70 -6.35 10.69 21.75
C ASN A 70 -4.98 10.86 21.08
N ARG A 71 -4.64 12.11 20.71
CA ARG A 71 -3.36 12.46 20.06
C ARG A 71 -2.12 12.08 20.88
N LYS A 72 -2.19 12.19 22.23
CA LYS A 72 -1.06 11.81 23.09
C LYS A 72 -0.74 10.32 23.00
N GLU A 73 -1.75 9.50 22.89
CA GLU A 73 -1.57 8.07 22.69
C GLU A 73 -0.95 7.79 21.33
N VAL A 74 -1.47 8.41 20.25
CA VAL A 74 -0.87 8.30 18.90
C VAL A 74 0.60 8.69 18.91
N TYR A 75 0.95 9.80 19.58
CA TYR A 75 2.32 10.29 19.71
C TYR A 75 3.26 9.25 20.34
N SER A 76 2.77 8.46 21.31
CA SER A 76 3.59 7.43 21.97
C SER A 76 3.95 6.24 21.07
N TYR A 77 3.26 6.06 19.95
CA TYR A 77 3.52 5.03 18.94
C TYR A 77 4.19 5.56 17.67
N ALA A 78 4.34 6.89 17.58
CA ALA A 78 4.88 7.52 16.39
C ALA A 78 6.42 7.46 16.36
N GLU A 79 6.95 7.20 15.18
CA GLU A 79 8.38 7.07 14.93
C GLU A 79 8.86 8.11 13.89
N THR A 80 10.13 8.45 13.92
CA THR A 80 10.75 9.24 12.83
C THR A 80 10.98 8.36 11.59
N VAL A 81 10.98 8.97 10.42
CA VAL A 81 11.27 8.28 9.16
C VAL A 81 12.41 9.02 8.47
N PRO A 82 13.53 8.32 8.13
CA PRO A 82 13.68 6.86 8.03
C PRO A 82 14.28 6.16 9.27
N GLU A 83 14.62 6.86 10.36
CA GLU A 83 15.44 6.32 11.47
C GLU A 83 14.64 5.39 12.40
N GLY A 84 13.31 5.46 12.40
CA GLY A 84 12.44 4.69 13.30
C GLY A 84 12.52 3.18 13.08
N ALA A 85 12.24 2.42 14.16
CA ALA A 85 12.41 0.98 14.20
C ALA A 85 11.58 0.25 13.11
N THR A 86 10.35 0.72 12.85
CA THR A 86 9.49 0.14 11.80
C THR A 86 10.11 0.32 10.41
N CYS A 87 10.63 1.52 10.09
CA CYS A 87 11.29 1.75 8.81
C CYS A 87 12.56 0.90 8.68
N GLN A 88 13.38 0.83 9.73
CA GLN A 88 14.59 0.01 9.73
C GLN A 88 14.27 -1.49 9.59
N PHE A 89 13.22 -1.97 10.23
CA PHE A 89 12.72 -3.33 10.04
C PHE A 89 12.38 -3.61 8.56
N LEU A 90 11.63 -2.71 7.90
CA LEU A 90 11.29 -2.87 6.48
C LEU A 90 12.54 -2.83 5.58
N VAL A 91 13.50 -1.98 5.89
CA VAL A 91 14.80 -1.92 5.19
C VAL A 91 15.56 -3.24 5.32
N GLU A 92 15.62 -3.80 6.52
CA GLU A 92 16.29 -5.09 6.77
C GLU A 92 15.62 -6.22 5.97
N GLN A 93 14.28 -6.31 6.00
CA GLN A 93 13.55 -7.33 5.25
C GLN A 93 13.74 -7.16 3.73
N SER A 94 13.68 -5.92 3.23
CA SER A 94 13.89 -5.64 1.80
C SER A 94 15.28 -6.05 1.32
N LYS A 95 16.31 -5.81 2.12
CA LYS A 95 17.69 -6.25 1.83
C LYS A 95 17.81 -7.77 1.87
N LEU A 96 17.24 -8.40 2.92
CA LEU A 96 17.35 -9.85 3.15
C LEU A 96 16.75 -10.64 1.98
N TYR A 97 15.60 -10.22 1.48
CA TYR A 97 14.88 -10.93 0.43
C TYR A 97 15.10 -10.33 -0.97
N SER A 98 15.92 -9.27 -1.09
CA SER A 98 16.12 -8.54 -2.36
C SER A 98 14.82 -8.09 -3.00
N ALA A 99 13.84 -7.67 -2.19
CA ALA A 99 12.48 -7.31 -2.59
C ALA A 99 12.13 -5.87 -2.21
N TYR A 100 11.10 -5.32 -2.86
CA TYR A 100 10.49 -4.05 -2.48
C TYR A 100 9.36 -4.28 -1.50
N ILE A 101 9.28 -3.46 -0.45
CA ILE A 101 8.23 -3.58 0.56
C ILE A 101 7.59 -2.21 0.79
N VAL A 102 6.25 -2.21 0.76
CA VAL A 102 5.42 -1.07 1.16
C VAL A 102 4.76 -1.40 2.49
N GLY A 103 4.95 -0.55 3.49
CA GLY A 103 4.31 -0.68 4.81
C GLY A 103 3.89 0.68 5.35
N SER A 104 2.81 0.71 6.15
CA SER A 104 2.28 1.95 6.72
C SER A 104 2.45 1.98 8.23
N MET A 105 2.79 3.15 8.76
CA MET A 105 3.06 3.40 10.17
C MET A 105 2.67 4.82 10.57
N ILE A 106 2.73 5.13 11.86
CA ILE A 106 2.57 6.49 12.37
C ILE A 106 3.92 7.17 12.35
N GLU A 107 4.04 8.21 11.53
CA GLU A 107 5.24 9.05 11.46
C GLU A 107 5.11 10.25 12.39
N ARG A 108 6.23 10.64 12.99
CA ARG A 108 6.41 11.89 13.72
C ARG A 108 7.47 12.75 13.05
N GLU A 109 7.11 14.01 12.77
CA GLU A 109 8.05 15.05 12.33
C GLU A 109 7.88 16.27 13.22
N GLY A 110 8.81 16.47 14.15
CA GLY A 110 8.61 17.46 15.23
C GLY A 110 7.42 17.09 16.09
N ASP A 111 6.43 17.98 16.17
CA ASP A 111 5.17 17.79 16.90
C ASP A 111 4.05 17.26 16.00
N ASP A 112 4.27 17.22 14.68
CA ASP A 112 3.29 16.74 13.71
C ASP A 112 3.28 15.22 13.61
N LEU A 113 2.09 14.65 13.46
CA LEU A 113 1.85 13.22 13.33
C LEU A 113 1.18 12.92 11.99
N TYR A 114 1.65 11.91 11.28
CA TYR A 114 1.13 11.52 9.98
C TYR A 114 0.86 10.02 9.90
N ASN A 115 -0.21 9.63 9.23
CA ASN A 115 -0.36 8.27 8.71
C ASN A 115 0.54 8.18 7.46
N CYS A 116 1.60 7.41 7.54
CA CYS A 116 2.70 7.40 6.59
C CYS A 116 2.89 6.02 5.98
N SER A 117 3.00 5.95 4.66
CA SER A 117 3.42 4.76 3.93
C SER A 117 4.88 4.90 3.49
N ILE A 118 5.64 3.83 3.65
CA ILE A 118 7.08 3.76 3.39
C ILE A 118 7.32 2.77 2.26
N LEU A 119 8.18 3.14 1.31
CA LEU A 119 8.73 2.24 0.31
C LEU A 119 10.20 1.97 0.62
N THR A 120 10.54 0.70 0.77
CA THR A 120 11.90 0.20 0.89
C THR A 120 12.23 -0.75 -0.24
N GLY A 121 13.51 -1.00 -0.47
CA GLY A 121 13.99 -1.92 -1.50
C GLY A 121 15.35 -2.51 -1.15
N PRO A 122 15.94 -3.31 -2.06
CA PRO A 122 17.22 -3.98 -1.82
C PRO A 122 18.37 -3.03 -1.42
N ASP A 123 18.30 -1.79 -1.92
CA ASP A 123 19.31 -0.77 -1.65
C ASP A 123 19.00 0.08 -0.39
N GLY A 124 17.84 -0.13 0.28
CA GLY A 124 17.43 0.54 1.51
C GLY A 124 16.12 1.32 1.39
N PHE A 125 16.00 2.40 2.17
CA PHE A 125 14.86 3.33 2.14
C PHE A 125 14.83 4.08 0.80
N ILE A 126 13.64 4.13 0.16
CA ILE A 126 13.45 4.79 -1.13
C ILE A 126 12.66 6.08 -0.96
N GLY A 127 11.59 6.04 -0.15
CA GLY A 127 10.78 7.22 0.08
C GLY A 127 9.53 6.94 0.91
N LYS A 128 8.75 7.99 1.14
CA LYS A 128 7.54 7.95 1.96
C LYS A 128 6.41 8.75 1.30
N TYR A 129 5.19 8.40 1.69
CA TYR A 129 3.96 9.10 1.37
C TYR A 129 3.17 9.34 2.65
N ARG A 130 2.58 10.51 2.83
CA ARG A 130 1.70 10.86 3.95
C ARG A 130 0.27 10.93 3.47
N LYS A 131 -0.64 10.25 4.14
CA LYS A 131 -2.07 10.17 3.83
C LYS A 131 -2.68 11.56 3.70
N LEU A 132 -3.28 11.85 2.55
CA LEU A 132 -3.89 13.16 2.27
C LEU A 132 -5.29 13.27 2.88
N HIS A 133 -6.08 12.18 2.81
CA HIS A 133 -7.47 12.15 3.24
C HIS A 133 -7.61 11.35 4.52
N LEU A 134 -7.72 12.05 5.64
CA LEU A 134 -7.89 11.45 6.96
C LEU A 134 -9.30 10.90 7.13
N CYS A 135 -9.44 9.73 7.78
CA CYS A 135 -10.71 9.04 7.96
C CYS A 135 -11.14 9.03 9.42
N GLY A 136 -12.39 9.39 9.66
CA GLY A 136 -12.97 9.33 11.01
C GLY A 136 -12.17 10.18 12.01
N ASP A 137 -11.80 9.56 13.11
CA ASP A 137 -11.12 10.24 14.21
C ASP A 137 -9.66 10.61 13.93
N GLU A 138 -9.06 10.12 12.83
CA GLU A 138 -7.70 10.54 12.43
C GLU A 138 -7.55 12.06 12.37
N ILE A 139 -8.61 12.78 11.97
CA ILE A 139 -8.62 14.25 11.87
C ILE A 139 -8.34 14.98 13.20
N TYR A 140 -8.51 14.28 14.33
CA TYR A 140 -8.22 14.83 15.66
C TYR A 140 -6.81 14.46 16.15
N TRP A 141 -6.17 13.51 15.49
CA TRP A 141 -4.90 12.94 15.97
C TRP A 141 -3.73 13.22 15.05
N MET A 142 -3.96 13.30 13.75
CA MET A 142 -2.93 13.39 12.72
C MET A 142 -3.15 14.60 11.81
N GLU A 143 -2.09 14.99 11.13
CA GLU A 143 -2.13 16.05 10.12
C GLU A 143 -2.35 15.45 8.73
N PRO A 144 -3.08 16.13 7.83
CA PRO A 144 -3.10 15.79 6.41
C PRO A 144 -1.71 15.81 5.82
N GLY A 145 -1.43 14.88 4.91
CA GLY A 145 -0.14 14.78 4.24
C GLY A 145 0.24 16.05 3.48
N ASN A 146 1.53 16.39 3.50
CA ASN A 146 2.09 17.61 2.92
C ASN A 146 3.17 17.34 1.85
N LEU A 147 3.34 16.08 1.41
CA LEU A 147 4.35 15.67 0.43
C LEU A 147 3.78 15.52 -1.00
N GLY A 148 2.48 15.77 -1.20
CA GLY A 148 1.79 15.44 -2.43
C GLY A 148 1.70 13.92 -2.64
N ILE A 149 1.57 13.49 -3.90
CA ILE A 149 1.53 12.07 -4.26
C ILE A 149 2.77 11.74 -5.09
N PRO A 150 3.85 11.23 -4.48
CA PRO A 150 5.09 10.94 -5.19
C PRO A 150 5.01 9.64 -6.00
N VAL A 151 5.82 9.58 -7.07
CA VAL A 151 6.08 8.37 -7.85
C VAL A 151 7.57 8.04 -7.78
N PHE A 152 7.89 6.89 -7.25
CA PHE A 152 9.25 6.44 -7.02
C PHE A 152 9.73 5.55 -8.15
N ARG A 153 10.92 5.83 -8.67
CA ARG A 153 11.56 4.99 -9.70
C ARG A 153 12.35 3.88 -9.03
N THR A 154 12.07 2.65 -9.43
CA THR A 154 12.74 1.45 -8.93
C THR A 154 13.22 0.59 -10.10
N LYS A 155 14.00 -0.46 -9.79
CA LYS A 155 14.47 -1.40 -10.83
C LYS A 155 13.33 -2.23 -11.43
N ILE A 156 12.21 -2.42 -10.69
CA ILE A 156 11.05 -3.20 -11.16
C ILE A 156 9.99 -2.34 -11.86
N GLY A 157 10.01 -1.02 -11.69
CA GLY A 157 9.03 -0.10 -12.27
C GLY A 157 8.88 1.17 -11.46
N ARG A 158 7.84 1.95 -11.78
CA ARG A 158 7.49 3.19 -11.08
C ARG A 158 6.34 2.91 -10.14
N ILE A 159 6.61 3.06 -8.85
CA ILE A 159 5.70 2.73 -7.76
C ILE A 159 5.17 4.03 -7.14
N SER A 160 3.87 4.13 -6.96
CA SER A 160 3.23 5.13 -6.12
C SER A 160 2.54 4.46 -4.95
N MET A 161 2.30 5.21 -3.88
CA MET A 161 1.64 4.72 -2.68
C MET A 161 0.43 5.58 -2.37
N LEU A 162 -0.65 4.95 -1.91
CA LEU A 162 -1.84 5.57 -1.34
C LEU A 162 -2.19 4.87 -0.03
N ILE A 163 -2.98 5.54 0.83
CA ILE A 163 -3.42 4.97 2.09
C ILE A 163 -4.94 5.05 2.19
N CYS A 164 -5.59 3.89 2.29
CA CYS A 164 -6.99 3.68 2.67
C CYS A 164 -7.97 4.66 2.00
N LEU A 165 -8.45 5.70 2.71
CA LEU A 165 -9.44 6.66 2.21
C LEU A 165 -8.96 7.42 0.97
N ASP A 166 -7.67 7.58 0.74
CA ASP A 166 -7.17 8.15 -0.51
C ASP A 166 -7.65 7.38 -1.73
N GLY A 167 -7.81 6.06 -1.59
CA GLY A 167 -8.33 5.17 -2.64
C GLY A 167 -9.83 5.32 -2.93
N PHE A 168 -10.55 6.19 -2.22
CA PHE A 168 -11.96 6.50 -2.51
C PHE A 168 -12.10 7.72 -3.43
N TYR A 169 -11.01 8.45 -3.67
CA TYR A 169 -10.98 9.63 -4.55
C TYR A 169 -10.29 9.29 -5.87
N PRO A 170 -11.00 9.30 -7.01
CA PRO A 170 -10.42 8.95 -8.31
C PRO A 170 -9.29 9.90 -8.73
N GLU A 171 -9.27 11.12 -8.19
CA GLU A 171 -8.23 12.11 -8.44
C GLU A 171 -6.85 11.63 -8.01
N THR A 172 -6.75 10.90 -6.91
CA THR A 172 -5.46 10.38 -6.40
C THR A 172 -4.85 9.38 -7.37
N TYR A 173 -5.66 8.46 -7.92
CA TYR A 173 -5.22 7.52 -8.94
C TYR A 173 -4.84 8.22 -10.24
N ARG A 174 -5.65 9.22 -10.65
CA ARG A 174 -5.35 10.00 -11.86
C ARG A 174 -4.03 10.73 -11.74
N LEU A 175 -3.73 11.33 -10.59
CA LEU A 175 -2.46 12.00 -10.33
C LEU A 175 -1.27 11.03 -10.39
N CYS A 176 -1.39 9.82 -9.84
CA CYS A 176 -0.37 8.77 -9.98
C CYS A 176 -0.13 8.41 -11.45
N ALA A 177 -1.22 8.18 -12.21
CA ALA A 177 -1.15 7.80 -13.62
C ALA A 177 -0.54 8.91 -14.50
N LEU A 178 -0.93 10.17 -14.29
CA LEU A 178 -0.35 11.32 -15.00
C LEU A 178 1.15 11.49 -14.72
N GLN A 179 1.61 11.13 -13.53
CA GLN A 179 3.03 11.06 -13.18
C GLN A 179 3.69 9.75 -13.66
N LYS A 180 2.94 8.94 -14.43
CA LYS A 180 3.41 7.71 -15.07
C LYS A 180 3.80 6.62 -14.06
N ALA A 181 3.11 6.48 -12.94
CA ALA A 181 3.23 5.29 -12.11
C ALA A 181 2.86 4.05 -12.92
N ASP A 182 3.56 2.94 -12.70
CA ASP A 182 3.26 1.65 -13.33
C ASP A 182 2.35 0.83 -12.40
N ILE A 183 2.51 0.98 -11.11
CA ILE A 183 1.67 0.33 -10.08
C ILE A 183 1.43 1.30 -8.92
N ILE A 184 0.22 1.24 -8.36
CA ILE A 184 -0.16 1.93 -7.13
C ILE A 184 -0.33 0.88 -6.03
N CYS A 185 0.44 1.03 -4.95
CA CYS A 185 0.34 0.21 -3.75
C CYS A 185 -0.54 0.92 -2.73
N VAL A 186 -1.60 0.27 -2.26
CA VAL A 186 -2.55 0.83 -1.30
C VAL A 186 -2.48 0.05 0.01
N SER A 187 -1.89 0.65 1.04
CA SER A 187 -2.01 0.14 2.41
C SER A 187 -3.34 0.58 2.99
N THR A 188 -4.19 -0.36 3.41
CA THR A 188 -5.55 0.00 3.81
C THR A 188 -6.08 -0.84 4.97
N ASN A 189 -7.12 -0.32 5.64
CA ASN A 189 -7.90 -0.97 6.68
C ASN A 189 -9.40 -0.81 6.37
N TRP A 190 -9.85 -1.32 5.24
CA TRP A 190 -11.26 -1.23 4.87
C TRP A 190 -12.14 -1.88 5.92
N SER A 191 -12.98 -1.08 6.55
CA SER A 191 -13.94 -1.57 7.52
C SER A 191 -15.23 -2.04 6.86
N HIS A 192 -15.96 -2.91 7.56
CA HIS A 192 -17.25 -3.41 7.12
C HIS A 192 -18.31 -2.30 7.15
N VAL A 193 -18.89 -2.00 6.00
CA VAL A 193 -19.98 -1.02 5.86
C VAL A 193 -21.31 -1.76 5.93
N LYS A 194 -21.90 -1.80 7.10
CA LYS A 194 -23.17 -2.55 7.39
C LYS A 194 -24.36 -2.15 6.50
N ALA A 195 -24.34 -0.93 5.94
CA ALA A 195 -25.40 -0.44 5.06
C ALA A 195 -25.31 -0.97 3.61
N LEU A 196 -24.21 -1.63 3.23
CA LEU A 196 -24.11 -2.19 1.90
C LEU A 196 -24.94 -3.47 1.76
N PRO A 197 -25.61 -3.66 0.61
CA PRO A 197 -26.32 -4.90 0.33
C PRO A 197 -25.33 -6.06 0.12
N ALA A 198 -25.74 -7.28 0.48
CA ALA A 198 -24.95 -8.46 0.17
C ALA A 198 -24.73 -8.59 -1.36
N PRO A 199 -23.56 -9.06 -1.84
CA PRO A 199 -22.46 -9.64 -1.04
C PRO A 199 -21.40 -8.62 -0.58
N TYR A 200 -21.61 -7.32 -0.79
CA TYR A 200 -20.61 -6.28 -0.52
C TYR A 200 -20.38 -6.09 0.97
N LYS A 201 -19.14 -6.21 1.40
CA LYS A 201 -18.72 -5.88 2.77
C LYS A 201 -18.07 -4.49 2.84
N THR A 202 -17.38 -4.11 1.77
CA THR A 202 -16.75 -2.80 1.56
C THR A 202 -16.75 -2.46 0.07
N MET A 203 -16.58 -1.20 -0.28
CA MET A 203 -16.46 -0.75 -1.68
C MET A 203 -15.01 -0.74 -2.17
N GLY A 204 -14.05 -1.04 -1.33
CA GLY A 204 -12.63 -1.00 -1.66
C GLY A 204 -12.25 -1.76 -2.94
N PRO A 205 -12.60 -3.05 -3.08
CA PRO A 205 -12.28 -3.80 -4.31
C PRO A 205 -12.91 -3.22 -5.57
N THR A 206 -14.16 -2.76 -5.49
CA THR A 206 -14.87 -2.13 -6.62
C THR A 206 -14.14 -0.86 -7.08
N LEU A 207 -13.77 0.00 -6.14
CA LEU A 207 -13.05 1.24 -6.44
C LEU A 207 -11.64 0.94 -6.98
N THR A 208 -10.95 -0.06 -6.43
CA THR A 208 -9.65 -0.51 -6.91
C THR A 208 -9.71 -0.93 -8.38
N MET A 209 -10.67 -1.78 -8.74
CA MET A 209 -10.87 -2.25 -10.12
C MET A 209 -11.25 -1.10 -11.07
N ALA A 210 -12.20 -0.25 -10.65
CA ALA A 210 -12.65 0.88 -11.46
C ALA A 210 -11.52 1.87 -11.75
N ASN A 211 -10.69 2.17 -10.76
CA ASN A 211 -9.58 3.09 -10.91
C ASN A 211 -8.39 2.47 -11.68
N ALA A 212 -8.15 1.17 -11.54
CA ALA A 212 -7.19 0.45 -12.38
C ALA A 212 -7.56 0.57 -13.86
N LEU A 213 -8.84 0.30 -14.20
CA LEU A 213 -9.37 0.43 -15.56
C LEU A 213 -9.27 1.86 -16.09
N SER A 214 -9.85 2.82 -15.37
CA SER A 214 -9.99 4.21 -15.86
C SER A 214 -8.65 4.93 -16.01
N ASN A 215 -7.60 4.45 -15.36
CA ASN A 215 -6.25 5.01 -15.42
C ASN A 215 -5.24 4.13 -16.15
N HIS A 216 -5.66 2.94 -16.60
CA HIS A 216 -4.81 1.94 -17.26
C HIS A 216 -3.52 1.66 -16.47
N ILE A 217 -3.69 1.33 -15.17
CA ILE A 217 -2.60 1.16 -14.22
C ILE A 217 -2.85 -0.08 -13.34
N PHE A 218 -1.79 -0.74 -12.88
CA PHE A 218 -1.95 -1.78 -11.85
C PHE A 218 -2.24 -1.15 -10.49
N VAL A 219 -3.15 -1.77 -9.72
CA VAL A 219 -3.41 -1.37 -8.34
C VAL A 219 -3.37 -2.59 -7.45
N ALA A 220 -2.53 -2.57 -6.41
CA ALA A 220 -2.41 -3.62 -5.42
C ALA A 220 -2.77 -3.05 -4.04
N ALA A 221 -3.88 -3.51 -3.48
CA ALA A 221 -4.41 -3.05 -2.20
C ALA A 221 -4.34 -4.17 -1.15
N ALA A 222 -3.56 -3.94 -0.10
CA ALA A 222 -3.43 -4.84 1.03
C ALA A 222 -4.23 -4.29 2.22
N THR A 223 -5.17 -5.08 2.72
CA THR A 223 -5.99 -4.75 3.89
C THR A 223 -5.79 -5.78 4.99
N ARG A 224 -6.33 -5.51 6.15
CA ARG A 224 -6.31 -6.43 7.29
C ARG A 224 -7.62 -7.16 7.46
N ILE A 225 -7.61 -8.17 8.33
CA ILE A 225 -8.78 -8.81 8.91
C ILE A 225 -8.87 -8.52 10.40
N GLY A 226 -9.89 -9.08 11.06
CA GLY A 226 -10.09 -9.00 12.51
C GLY A 226 -10.95 -7.82 12.92
N ALA A 227 -10.83 -7.40 14.16
CA ALA A 227 -11.65 -6.35 14.73
C ALA A 227 -10.87 -5.47 15.71
N GLU A 228 -11.30 -4.22 15.81
CA GLU A 228 -10.92 -3.27 16.85
C GLU A 228 -12.19 -2.65 17.46
N PRO A 229 -12.09 -1.94 18.59
CA PRO A 229 -13.27 -1.31 19.18
C PRO A 229 -14.07 -0.47 18.18
N GLY A 230 -15.28 -0.93 17.84
CA GLY A 230 -16.18 -0.26 16.90
C GLY A 230 -15.91 -0.52 15.40
N LEU A 231 -14.90 -1.25 15.05
CA LEU A 231 -14.51 -1.52 13.67
C LEU A 231 -14.30 -3.02 13.41
N ASP A 232 -14.93 -3.54 12.36
CA ASP A 232 -14.72 -4.89 11.84
C ASP A 232 -14.04 -4.81 10.48
N TYR A 233 -13.00 -5.60 10.27
CA TYR A 233 -12.21 -5.62 9.05
C TYR A 233 -12.43 -6.93 8.29
N PRO A 234 -13.15 -6.91 7.15
CA PRO A 234 -13.54 -8.12 6.43
C PRO A 234 -12.47 -8.65 5.48
N GLY A 235 -11.25 -8.10 5.49
CA GLY A 235 -10.24 -8.43 4.50
C GLY A 235 -10.57 -7.82 3.14
N GLN A 236 -10.53 -8.65 2.09
CA GLN A 236 -10.76 -8.29 0.68
C GLN A 236 -9.58 -7.60 0.00
N SER A 237 -8.33 -7.93 0.40
CA SER A 237 -7.13 -7.54 -0.37
C SER A 237 -7.28 -7.94 -1.84
N ILE A 238 -6.80 -7.08 -2.75
CA ILE A 238 -6.98 -7.28 -4.19
C ILE A 238 -5.80 -6.75 -4.99
N ILE A 239 -5.46 -7.42 -6.07
CA ILE A 239 -4.55 -6.94 -7.10
C ILE A 239 -5.33 -6.83 -8.41
N ALA A 240 -5.50 -5.62 -8.93
CA ALA A 240 -6.21 -5.34 -10.16
C ALA A 240 -5.25 -5.01 -11.31
N GLY A 241 -5.53 -5.59 -12.48
CA GLY A 241 -4.78 -5.33 -13.71
C GLY A 241 -5.22 -4.04 -14.42
N VAL A 242 -4.46 -3.62 -15.40
CA VAL A 242 -4.72 -2.39 -16.21
C VAL A 242 -6.08 -2.38 -16.91
N ASN A 243 -6.69 -3.53 -17.12
CA ASN A 243 -8.02 -3.70 -17.69
C ASN A 243 -9.14 -3.67 -16.63
N GLY A 244 -8.81 -3.40 -15.35
CA GLY A 244 -9.74 -3.37 -14.25
C GLY A 244 -10.17 -4.73 -13.71
N GLY A 245 -9.75 -5.82 -14.36
CA GLY A 245 -10.03 -7.17 -13.86
C GLY A 245 -9.16 -7.51 -12.62
N PRO A 246 -9.69 -8.31 -11.67
CA PRO A 246 -8.90 -8.80 -10.58
C PRO A 246 -7.91 -9.85 -11.10
N LEU A 247 -6.62 -9.67 -10.86
CA LEU A 247 -5.59 -10.68 -11.09
C LEU A 247 -5.48 -11.63 -9.90
N ALA A 248 -5.74 -11.11 -8.69
CA ALA A 248 -5.87 -11.91 -7.47
C ALA A 248 -6.82 -11.21 -6.49
N GLY A 249 -7.57 -11.97 -5.72
CA GLY A 249 -8.58 -11.45 -4.80
C GLY A 249 -9.93 -11.14 -5.47
N PRO A 250 -10.90 -10.51 -4.78
CA PRO A 250 -10.82 -10.12 -3.38
C PRO A 250 -10.57 -11.30 -2.44
N ALA A 251 -9.64 -11.15 -1.52
CA ALA A 251 -9.27 -12.20 -0.58
C ALA A 251 -10.43 -12.49 0.42
N PRO A 252 -10.54 -13.73 0.94
CA PRO A 252 -11.52 -14.06 1.97
C PRO A 252 -11.20 -13.35 3.30
N ASP A 253 -12.10 -13.44 4.28
CA ASP A 253 -11.94 -12.87 5.62
C ASP A 253 -11.07 -13.74 6.56
N THR A 254 -9.96 -14.20 6.03
CA THR A 254 -8.93 -14.97 6.75
C THR A 254 -7.55 -14.39 6.49
N GLU A 255 -6.59 -14.67 7.34
CA GLU A 255 -5.19 -14.36 7.04
C GLU A 255 -4.76 -15.08 5.78
N THR A 256 -4.17 -14.35 4.87
CA THR A 256 -3.70 -14.91 3.60
C THR A 256 -2.77 -13.94 2.88
N ILE A 257 -1.99 -14.46 1.95
CA ILE A 257 -1.22 -13.67 1.01
C ILE A 257 -1.77 -13.97 -0.39
N ILE A 258 -2.16 -12.94 -1.12
CA ILE A 258 -2.56 -13.07 -2.51
C ILE A 258 -1.43 -12.61 -3.43
N TYR A 259 -1.27 -13.29 -4.55
CA TYR A 259 -0.16 -13.06 -5.49
C TYR A 259 -0.67 -12.84 -6.91
N ALA A 260 0.00 -11.96 -7.64
CA ALA A 260 -0.19 -11.81 -9.08
C ALA A 260 1.13 -11.48 -9.78
N ASP A 261 1.31 -12.01 -10.97
CA ASP A 261 2.42 -11.66 -11.86
C ASP A 261 1.97 -10.49 -12.75
N CYS A 262 2.53 -9.30 -12.49
CA CYS A 262 2.16 -8.04 -13.12
C CYS A 262 3.23 -7.63 -14.16
N ASN A 263 2.88 -7.61 -15.43
CA ASN A 263 3.75 -7.04 -16.45
C ASN A 263 3.61 -5.51 -16.42
N LEU A 264 4.41 -4.84 -15.60
CA LEU A 264 4.31 -3.39 -15.38
C LEU A 264 4.51 -2.56 -16.65
N SER A 265 5.07 -3.15 -17.72
CA SER A 265 5.19 -2.47 -19.02
C SER A 265 3.86 -2.31 -19.75
N ASP A 266 2.81 -3.05 -19.36
CA ASP A 266 1.49 -2.98 -20.00
C ASP A 266 0.80 -1.62 -19.80
N THR A 267 1.17 -0.87 -18.75
CA THR A 267 0.69 0.50 -18.53
C THR A 267 1.14 1.49 -19.61
N ARG A 268 2.06 1.09 -20.49
CA ARG A 268 2.68 1.94 -21.52
C ARG A 268 2.22 1.61 -22.93
N LYS A 269 1.30 0.65 -23.05
CA LYS A 269 0.67 0.26 -24.31
C LYS A 269 -0.63 1.04 -24.48
#